data_b53bdb7278c06270ce2c47d7050bfeb3
#
_entry.id   b53bdb7278c06270ce2c47d7050bfeb3
#
_cell.length_a   1.000
_cell.length_b   1.000
_cell.length_c   1.000
_cell.angle_alpha   90.00
_cell.angle_beta   90.00
_cell.angle_gamma   90.00
#
_symmetry.space_group_name_H-M   'P 1'
#
loop_
_entity.id
_entity.type
_entity.pdbx_description
1 polymer ?
#
loop_
_entity_poly.entity_id
_entity_poly.type
_entity_poly.pdbx_seq_one_letter_code
_entity_poly.pdbx_strand_id
1 'polypeptide(L)'
;MKRKEPLVPDRIGSYFRAERLPLTFVTVSGLLYNVGLLASPWFEGRLAQCLADILGGNATAGAMAALAVAYLAVTLAVQGARFVKRFYVRRFANNINRRMKGILYANLVRKSRAETEKEGAGDLMTKAISDVDDCAEGMRKFTTEVFDTGVALLGYAAMLFVYDWRLALMSLLFAPFPYFCAAGMKKIVQRAGAAYKKAAGAMSAATLDRAGNAVTYRVYGCEEAQEVRYEEVLDRYERSAVRANVWQTALSPLYLAVSCAGVLFILWFGGKNVLGTGWRSWDIAAFTTFLSCFTKLTVKSSKVAKLFNAVQKAEVSWKRIKPLMRSPEPLAELKIPAPQDVTLAKLSFSCGNVPIFSDLSLTAHPGDIIGVTGPVACGKSTFGRVFLCEAPYGGSIRFGARELSSLSPRALAATVGYLGHDPELFADSLRSNVLCGGEGDPTPFLSAVALDGEVFAMENGADTVIGSEGARLSGGQAQRLALARTLAHPRPLLILDDPFSALDRATEDSVFANLREYARDKAVFLISHRLYHFPELRQIVFMENGNTTVGTHAELMASVPAYRKLYGSQTGGAGHEAEENG
;
A
#
# COMPACT_ATOMS: atom_id res chain seq x y z
N MET A 1 20.62 -17.40 -23.21
CA MET A 1 19.70 -16.59 -22.42
C MET A 1 19.85 -15.12 -22.82
N LYS A 2 18.86 -14.51 -23.53
CA LYS A 2 18.90 -13.07 -23.86
C LYS A 2 18.82 -12.27 -22.57
N ARG A 3 19.81 -11.39 -22.32
CA ARG A 3 19.82 -10.44 -21.18
C ARG A 3 18.46 -9.73 -21.14
N LYS A 4 17.70 -9.90 -20.07
CA LYS A 4 16.49 -9.10 -19.83
C LYS A 4 16.95 -7.65 -19.68
N GLU A 5 16.49 -6.78 -20.56
CA GLU A 5 16.71 -5.33 -20.39
C GLU A 5 16.31 -4.93 -18.98
N PRO A 6 17.12 -4.10 -18.29
CA PRO A 6 16.79 -3.69 -16.93
C PRO A 6 15.46 -2.93 -16.95
N LEU A 7 14.57 -3.29 -16.02
CA LEU A 7 13.32 -2.57 -15.81
C LEU A 7 13.64 -1.15 -15.33
N VAL A 8 13.09 -0.14 -15.99
CA VAL A 8 13.17 1.27 -15.59
C VAL A 8 11.86 1.60 -14.86
N PRO A 9 11.85 1.58 -13.51
CA PRO A 9 10.60 1.58 -12.74
C PRO A 9 9.75 2.85 -12.87
N ASP A 10 10.35 3.98 -13.18
CA ASP A 10 9.68 5.28 -13.36
C ASP A 10 8.99 5.46 -14.71
N ARG A 11 9.10 4.45 -15.62
CA ARG A 11 8.54 4.49 -16.98
C ARG A 11 7.53 3.38 -17.21
N ILE A 12 6.28 3.74 -17.43
CA ILE A 12 5.19 2.79 -17.72
C ILE A 12 5.53 1.86 -18.89
N GLY A 13 6.14 2.40 -19.95
CA GLY A 13 6.53 1.59 -21.13
C GLY A 13 7.51 0.46 -20.83
N SER A 14 8.31 0.57 -19.75
CA SER A 14 9.24 -0.49 -19.35
C SER A 14 8.53 -1.73 -18.83
N TYR A 15 7.36 -1.58 -18.20
CA TYR A 15 6.53 -2.70 -17.74
C TYR A 15 5.95 -3.48 -18.93
N PHE A 16 5.49 -2.79 -19.97
CA PHE A 16 5.03 -3.41 -21.20
C PHE A 16 6.17 -4.20 -21.89
N ARG A 17 7.37 -3.62 -21.93
CA ARG A 17 8.55 -4.31 -22.49
C ARG A 17 8.96 -5.53 -21.67
N ALA A 18 8.87 -5.47 -20.34
CA ALA A 18 9.21 -6.58 -19.45
C ALA A 18 8.28 -7.78 -19.62
N GLU A 19 7.02 -7.54 -20.03
CA GLU A 19 5.98 -8.57 -20.20
C GLU A 19 5.66 -8.83 -21.69
N ARG A 20 6.68 -8.83 -22.55
CA ARG A 20 6.52 -9.03 -24.03
C ARG A 20 5.82 -10.34 -24.37
N LEU A 21 6.15 -11.44 -23.70
CA LEU A 21 5.55 -12.77 -23.96
C LEU A 21 4.02 -12.78 -23.71
N PRO A 22 3.52 -12.43 -22.54
CA PRO A 22 2.07 -12.29 -22.34
C PRO A 22 1.42 -11.35 -23.35
N LEU A 23 2.05 -10.21 -23.68
CA LEU A 23 1.53 -9.27 -24.66
C LEU A 23 1.42 -9.85 -26.05
N THR A 24 2.40 -10.63 -26.51
CA THR A 24 2.33 -11.30 -27.82
C THR A 24 1.14 -12.24 -27.90
N PHE A 25 0.91 -13.06 -26.85
CA PHE A 25 -0.28 -13.92 -26.79
C PHE A 25 -1.58 -13.12 -26.76
N VAL A 26 -1.63 -12.01 -26.04
CA VAL A 26 -2.78 -11.10 -26.01
C VAL A 26 -3.04 -10.51 -27.38
N THR A 27 -1.99 -10.08 -28.08
CA THR A 27 -2.11 -9.46 -29.41
C THR A 27 -2.64 -10.47 -30.44
N VAL A 28 -2.02 -11.63 -30.54
CA VAL A 28 -2.43 -12.68 -31.50
C VAL A 28 -3.85 -13.16 -31.20
N SER A 29 -4.11 -13.58 -29.96
CA SER A 29 -5.45 -14.08 -29.58
C SER A 29 -6.51 -12.97 -29.59
N GLY A 30 -6.11 -11.71 -29.32
CA GLY A 30 -6.99 -10.55 -29.40
C GLY A 30 -7.40 -10.22 -30.84
N LEU A 31 -6.48 -10.29 -31.78
CA LEU A 31 -6.78 -10.14 -33.21
C LEU A 31 -7.68 -11.26 -33.70
N LEU A 32 -7.33 -12.53 -33.43
CA LEU A 32 -8.15 -13.69 -33.81
C LEU A 32 -9.57 -13.58 -33.25
N TYR A 33 -9.70 -13.20 -31.97
CA TYR A 33 -11.00 -13.02 -31.33
C TYR A 33 -11.82 -11.90 -31.99
N ASN A 34 -11.24 -10.73 -32.21
CA ASN A 34 -12.00 -9.56 -32.68
C ASN A 34 -12.29 -9.64 -34.20
N VAL A 35 -11.39 -10.20 -34.99
CA VAL A 35 -11.67 -10.51 -36.39
C VAL A 35 -12.73 -11.63 -36.48
N GLY A 36 -12.61 -12.67 -35.65
CA GLY A 36 -13.60 -13.73 -35.58
C GLY A 36 -15.01 -13.27 -35.18
N LEU A 37 -15.14 -12.18 -34.39
CA LEU A 37 -16.42 -11.59 -34.08
C LEU A 37 -17.18 -11.06 -35.31
N LEU A 38 -16.47 -10.71 -36.39
CA LEU A 38 -17.07 -10.23 -37.64
C LEU A 38 -17.80 -11.37 -38.38
N ALA A 39 -17.43 -12.61 -38.12
CA ALA A 39 -18.12 -13.76 -38.69
C ALA A 39 -19.58 -13.89 -38.24
N SER A 40 -19.89 -13.48 -36.99
CA SER A 40 -21.26 -13.59 -36.45
C SER A 40 -22.30 -12.83 -37.28
N PRO A 41 -22.17 -11.54 -37.61
CA PRO A 41 -23.09 -10.84 -38.48
C PRO A 41 -23.23 -11.48 -39.89
N TRP A 42 -22.11 -11.99 -40.43
CA TRP A 42 -22.10 -12.64 -41.73
C TRP A 42 -22.90 -13.95 -41.71
N PHE A 43 -22.69 -14.80 -40.71
CA PHE A 43 -23.47 -16.04 -40.54
C PHE A 43 -24.92 -15.76 -40.27
N GLU A 44 -25.25 -14.74 -39.45
CA GLU A 44 -26.64 -14.30 -39.17
C GLU A 44 -27.34 -13.90 -40.47
N GLY A 45 -26.66 -13.16 -41.34
CA GLY A 45 -27.19 -12.82 -42.65
C GLY A 45 -27.39 -14.02 -43.58
N ARG A 46 -26.38 -14.91 -43.66
CA ARG A 46 -26.48 -16.13 -44.50
C ARG A 46 -27.57 -17.10 -44.03
N LEU A 47 -27.77 -17.24 -42.72
CA LEU A 47 -28.85 -18.04 -42.15
C LEU A 47 -30.22 -17.45 -42.47
N ALA A 48 -30.36 -16.12 -42.38
CA ALA A 48 -31.59 -15.43 -42.73
C ALA A 48 -31.94 -15.60 -44.23
N GLN A 49 -30.94 -15.49 -45.12
CA GLN A 49 -31.16 -15.73 -46.56
C GLN A 49 -31.52 -17.19 -46.83
N CYS A 50 -30.78 -18.13 -46.21
CA CYS A 50 -31.06 -19.57 -46.38
C CYS A 50 -32.48 -19.94 -45.93
N LEU A 51 -32.98 -19.32 -44.86
CA LEU A 51 -34.36 -19.50 -44.43
C LEU A 51 -35.38 -18.97 -45.46
N ALA A 52 -35.12 -17.80 -46.04
CA ALA A 52 -35.96 -17.25 -47.10
C ALA A 52 -35.96 -18.14 -48.37
N ASP A 53 -34.79 -18.68 -48.72
CA ASP A 53 -34.62 -19.58 -49.87
C ASP A 53 -35.34 -20.94 -49.64
N ILE A 54 -35.36 -21.45 -48.38
CA ILE A 54 -36.13 -22.66 -48.04
C ILE A 54 -37.63 -22.39 -48.18
N LEU A 55 -38.12 -21.21 -47.68
CA LEU A 55 -39.50 -20.83 -47.81
C LEU A 55 -39.93 -20.61 -49.28
N GLY A 56 -38.99 -20.20 -50.16
CA GLY A 56 -39.18 -20.08 -51.61
C GLY A 56 -38.95 -21.38 -52.36
N GLY A 57 -38.62 -22.49 -51.71
CA GLY A 57 -38.38 -23.79 -52.36
C GLY A 57 -37.00 -23.92 -53.04
N ASN A 58 -36.10 -22.96 -52.87
CA ASN A 58 -34.78 -22.88 -53.55
C ASN A 58 -33.63 -23.47 -52.74
N ALA A 59 -33.84 -23.86 -51.47
CA ALA A 59 -32.84 -24.45 -50.61
C ALA A 59 -33.39 -25.58 -49.75
N THR A 60 -32.50 -26.42 -49.21
CA THR A 60 -32.84 -27.57 -48.36
C THR A 60 -32.57 -27.29 -46.88
N ALA A 61 -33.33 -27.93 -45.97
CA ALA A 61 -33.03 -27.89 -44.54
C ALA A 61 -31.63 -28.38 -44.18
N GLY A 62 -31.06 -29.30 -44.99
CA GLY A 62 -29.70 -29.77 -44.82
C GLY A 62 -28.64 -28.67 -45.02
N ALA A 63 -28.85 -27.77 -45.99
CA ALA A 63 -27.98 -26.61 -46.19
C ALA A 63 -27.94 -25.66 -44.99
N MET A 64 -29.11 -25.43 -44.40
CA MET A 64 -29.26 -24.62 -43.18
C MET A 64 -28.56 -25.29 -42.00
N ALA A 65 -28.72 -26.60 -41.81
CA ALA A 65 -28.04 -27.34 -40.74
C ALA A 65 -26.52 -27.29 -40.89
N ALA A 66 -25.99 -27.46 -42.10
CA ALA A 66 -24.54 -27.36 -42.37
C ALA A 66 -24.01 -25.95 -42.03
N LEU A 67 -24.73 -24.90 -42.42
CA LEU A 67 -24.38 -23.52 -42.13
C LEU A 67 -24.41 -23.23 -40.62
N ALA A 68 -25.40 -23.76 -39.88
CA ALA A 68 -25.52 -23.64 -38.43
C ALA A 68 -24.35 -24.35 -37.70
N VAL A 69 -23.97 -25.57 -38.16
CA VAL A 69 -22.81 -26.28 -37.60
C VAL A 69 -21.51 -25.52 -37.88
N ALA A 70 -21.33 -24.97 -39.06
CA ALA A 70 -20.16 -24.13 -39.37
C ALA A 70 -20.12 -22.87 -38.48
N TYR A 71 -21.26 -22.22 -38.27
CA TYR A 71 -21.34 -21.06 -37.35
C TYR A 71 -21.00 -21.43 -35.91
N LEU A 72 -21.47 -22.58 -35.43
CA LEU A 72 -21.15 -23.09 -34.10
C LEU A 72 -19.65 -23.36 -33.97
N ALA A 73 -19.05 -24.02 -34.95
CA ALA A 73 -17.60 -24.31 -34.95
C ALA A 73 -16.75 -23.02 -34.92
N VAL A 74 -17.09 -22.03 -35.75
CA VAL A 74 -16.40 -20.74 -35.77
C VAL A 74 -16.61 -20.00 -34.43
N THR A 75 -17.79 -20.02 -33.88
CA THR A 75 -18.08 -19.41 -32.58
C THR A 75 -17.27 -20.04 -31.47
N LEU A 76 -17.16 -21.37 -31.42
CA LEU A 76 -16.32 -22.09 -30.45
C LEU A 76 -14.83 -21.72 -30.58
N ALA A 77 -14.32 -21.65 -31.80
CA ALA A 77 -12.93 -21.22 -32.06
C ALA A 77 -12.68 -19.78 -31.59
N VAL A 78 -13.63 -18.87 -31.84
CA VAL A 78 -13.57 -17.47 -31.40
C VAL A 78 -13.60 -17.38 -29.87
N GLN A 79 -14.45 -18.17 -29.20
CA GLN A 79 -14.48 -18.22 -27.73
C GLN A 79 -13.21 -18.84 -27.14
N GLY A 80 -12.61 -19.80 -27.81
CA GLY A 80 -11.29 -20.33 -27.45
C GLY A 80 -10.21 -19.24 -27.51
N ALA A 81 -10.15 -18.45 -28.58
CA ALA A 81 -9.26 -17.30 -28.68
C ALA A 81 -9.52 -16.26 -27.59
N ARG A 82 -10.78 -16.02 -27.24
CA ARG A 82 -11.18 -15.14 -26.12
C ARG A 82 -10.69 -15.64 -24.77
N PHE A 83 -10.75 -16.95 -24.53
CA PHE A 83 -10.26 -17.57 -23.30
C PHE A 83 -8.75 -17.34 -23.14
N VAL A 84 -7.97 -17.69 -24.19
CA VAL A 84 -6.52 -17.47 -24.21
C VAL A 84 -6.18 -16.01 -23.95
N LYS A 85 -6.83 -15.09 -24.66
CA LYS A 85 -6.64 -13.66 -24.47
C LYS A 85 -6.89 -13.24 -23.03
N ARG A 86 -8.03 -13.63 -22.44
CA ARG A 86 -8.40 -13.26 -21.05
C ARG A 86 -7.40 -13.78 -20.03
N PHE A 87 -6.90 -15.00 -20.23
CA PHE A 87 -5.90 -15.59 -19.37
C PHE A 87 -4.60 -14.78 -19.38
N TYR A 88 -4.05 -14.49 -20.57
CA TYR A 88 -2.80 -13.76 -20.68
C TYR A 88 -2.90 -12.27 -20.31
N VAL A 89 -4.04 -11.63 -20.52
CA VAL A 89 -4.29 -10.26 -20.03
C VAL A 89 -4.26 -10.20 -18.52
N ARG A 90 -4.87 -11.16 -17.81
CA ARG A 90 -4.80 -11.24 -16.35
C ARG A 90 -3.39 -11.53 -15.86
N ARG A 91 -2.70 -12.48 -16.51
CA ARG A 91 -1.30 -12.78 -16.20
C ARG A 91 -0.40 -11.55 -16.36
N PHE A 92 -0.57 -10.80 -17.43
CA PHE A 92 0.11 -9.52 -17.68
C PHE A 92 -0.12 -8.53 -16.53
N ALA A 93 -1.38 -8.29 -16.16
CA ALA A 93 -1.72 -7.36 -15.10
C ALA A 93 -1.16 -7.78 -13.73
N ASN A 94 -1.28 -9.06 -13.38
CA ASN A 94 -0.78 -9.59 -12.12
C ASN A 94 0.75 -9.52 -12.02
N ASN A 95 1.46 -9.79 -13.12
CA ASN A 95 2.92 -9.66 -13.15
C ASN A 95 3.36 -8.20 -12.95
N ILE A 96 2.69 -7.25 -13.59
CA ILE A 96 2.95 -5.81 -13.39
C ILE A 96 2.67 -5.42 -11.95
N ASN A 97 1.52 -5.80 -11.41
CA ASN A 97 1.13 -5.49 -10.04
C ASN A 97 2.18 -6.01 -9.04
N ARG A 98 2.58 -7.27 -9.16
CA ARG A 98 3.63 -7.86 -8.32
C ARG A 98 4.94 -7.08 -8.39
N ARG A 99 5.38 -6.69 -9.61
CA ARG A 99 6.63 -5.93 -9.80
C ARG A 99 6.53 -4.55 -9.19
N MET A 100 5.42 -3.84 -9.44
CA MET A 100 5.21 -2.49 -8.91
C MET A 100 5.15 -2.50 -7.38
N LYS A 101 4.38 -3.44 -6.79
CA LYS A 101 4.30 -3.61 -5.33
C LYS A 101 5.67 -3.93 -4.73
N GLY A 102 6.44 -4.83 -5.35
CA GLY A 102 7.78 -5.17 -4.86
C GLY A 102 8.75 -3.98 -4.87
N ILE A 103 8.76 -3.18 -5.94
CA ILE A 103 9.61 -1.99 -6.04
C ILE A 103 9.17 -0.92 -5.04
N LEU A 104 7.87 -0.65 -4.98
CA LEU A 104 7.31 0.36 -4.10
C LEU A 104 7.56 0.00 -2.63
N TYR A 105 7.31 -1.25 -2.24
CA TYR A 105 7.58 -1.74 -0.88
C TYR A 105 9.06 -1.60 -0.51
N ALA A 106 9.98 -2.02 -1.40
CA ALA A 106 11.41 -1.88 -1.16
C ALA A 106 11.86 -0.42 -0.94
N ASN A 107 11.15 0.55 -1.54
CA ASN A 107 11.44 1.96 -1.36
C ASN A 107 10.71 2.56 -0.14
N LEU A 108 9.50 2.05 0.20
CA LEU A 108 8.77 2.48 1.39
C LEU A 108 9.52 2.17 2.68
N VAL A 109 10.06 0.95 2.83
CA VAL A 109 10.83 0.55 4.04
C VAL A 109 12.15 1.29 4.19
N ARG A 110 12.56 2.09 3.21
CA ARG A 110 13.78 2.90 3.24
C ARG A 110 13.51 4.37 3.51
N LYS A 111 12.25 4.77 3.63
CA LYS A 111 11.90 6.13 4.01
C LYS A 111 12.30 6.40 5.45
N SER A 112 12.76 7.62 5.71
CA SER A 112 12.98 8.08 7.08
C SER A 112 11.66 8.18 7.85
N ARG A 113 11.73 8.12 9.16
CA ARG A 113 10.56 8.30 10.03
C ARG A 113 9.89 9.66 9.80
N ALA A 114 10.66 10.72 9.66
CA ALA A 114 10.16 12.06 9.40
C ALA A 114 9.36 12.15 8.08
N GLU A 115 9.83 11.48 7.02
CA GLU A 115 9.09 11.39 5.75
C GLU A 115 7.80 10.56 5.89
N THR A 116 7.84 9.49 6.69
CA THR A 116 6.69 8.62 6.95
C THR A 116 5.63 9.33 7.79
N GLU A 117 6.03 10.04 8.82
CA GLU A 117 5.13 10.84 9.67
C GLU A 117 4.49 12.00 8.89
N LYS A 118 5.25 12.66 8.01
CA LYS A 118 4.74 13.75 7.16
C LYS A 118 3.68 13.29 6.16
N GLU A 119 3.84 12.12 5.57
CA GLU A 119 2.87 11.56 4.61
C GLU A 119 1.70 10.85 5.30
N GLY A 120 1.91 10.31 6.48
CA GLY A 120 0.95 9.52 7.24
C GLY A 120 0.84 8.07 6.74
N ALA A 121 0.69 7.14 7.68
CA ALA A 121 0.62 5.69 7.39
C ALA A 121 -0.53 5.33 6.44
N GLY A 122 -1.69 5.97 6.59
CA GLY A 122 -2.86 5.72 5.73
C GLY A 122 -2.64 6.09 4.26
N ASP A 123 -1.94 7.20 3.97
CA ASP A 123 -1.61 7.60 2.59
C ASP A 123 -0.59 6.66 1.98
N LEU A 124 0.42 6.24 2.74
CA LEU A 124 1.41 5.26 2.30
C LEU A 124 0.78 3.90 1.99
N MET A 125 -0.14 3.42 2.82
CA MET A 125 -0.90 2.19 2.58
C MET A 125 -1.79 2.31 1.34
N THR A 126 -2.43 3.46 1.13
CA THR A 126 -3.22 3.73 -0.08
C THR A 126 -2.34 3.68 -1.33
N LYS A 127 -1.14 4.28 -1.31
CA LYS A 127 -0.16 4.20 -2.39
C LYS A 127 0.29 2.77 -2.66
N ALA A 128 0.59 2.00 -1.59
CA ALA A 128 1.11 0.64 -1.70
C ALA A 128 0.09 -0.37 -2.24
N ILE A 129 -1.18 -0.19 -1.95
CA ILE A 129 -2.25 -1.13 -2.30
C ILE A 129 -3.09 -0.56 -3.44
N SER A 130 -3.89 0.47 -3.17
CA SER A 130 -4.92 0.95 -4.09
C SER A 130 -4.36 1.63 -5.33
N ASP A 131 -3.36 2.50 -5.20
CA ASP A 131 -2.81 3.24 -6.34
C ASP A 131 -2.03 2.32 -7.28
N VAL A 132 -1.33 1.32 -6.77
CA VAL A 132 -0.67 0.29 -7.60
C VAL A 132 -1.69 -0.57 -8.33
N ASP A 133 -2.76 -0.98 -7.65
CA ASP A 133 -3.84 -1.76 -8.26
C ASP A 133 -4.54 -0.97 -9.37
N ASP A 134 -4.80 0.31 -9.16
CA ASP A 134 -5.38 1.20 -10.17
C ASP A 134 -4.46 1.38 -11.39
N CYS A 135 -3.16 1.48 -11.19
CA CYS A 135 -2.19 1.53 -12.29
C CYS A 135 -2.17 0.23 -13.10
N ALA A 136 -2.09 -0.91 -12.44
CA ALA A 136 -2.09 -2.22 -13.11
C ALA A 136 -3.41 -2.48 -13.85
N GLU A 137 -4.55 -2.12 -13.23
CA GLU A 137 -5.88 -2.23 -13.84
C GLU A 137 -6.05 -1.30 -15.04
N GLY A 138 -5.51 -0.07 -14.96
CA GLY A 138 -5.49 0.86 -16.09
C GLY A 138 -4.69 0.31 -17.29
N MET A 139 -3.50 -0.23 -17.04
CA MET A 139 -2.70 -0.88 -18.09
C MET A 139 -3.42 -2.10 -18.68
N ARG A 140 -4.07 -2.91 -17.83
CA ARG A 140 -4.88 -4.05 -18.25
C ARG A 140 -6.04 -3.62 -19.13
N LYS A 141 -6.82 -2.60 -18.71
CA LYS A 141 -7.96 -2.10 -19.48
C LYS A 141 -7.51 -1.48 -20.79
N PHE A 142 -6.44 -0.69 -20.78
CA PHE A 142 -5.86 -0.16 -22.03
C PHE A 142 -5.53 -1.29 -23.01
N THR A 143 -4.79 -2.30 -22.58
CA THR A 143 -4.42 -3.45 -23.42
C THR A 143 -5.65 -4.21 -23.92
N THR A 144 -6.66 -4.40 -23.06
CA THR A 144 -7.89 -5.11 -23.46
C THR A 144 -8.69 -4.32 -24.47
N GLU A 145 -8.93 -3.04 -24.22
CA GLU A 145 -9.85 -2.21 -25.01
C GLU A 145 -9.28 -1.78 -26.37
N VAL A 146 -7.94 -1.70 -26.50
CA VAL A 146 -7.32 -1.49 -27.83
C VAL A 146 -7.78 -2.59 -28.81
N PHE A 147 -7.89 -3.84 -28.34
CA PHE A 147 -8.38 -4.95 -29.18
C PHE A 147 -9.90 -5.05 -29.17
N ASP A 148 -10.56 -5.05 -28.02
CA ASP A 148 -11.98 -5.33 -27.88
C ASP A 148 -12.88 -4.22 -28.42
N THR A 149 -12.39 -3.00 -28.36
CA THR A 149 -13.11 -1.83 -28.87
C THR A 149 -12.48 -1.30 -30.14
N GLY A 150 -11.17 -1.07 -30.18
CA GLY A 150 -10.48 -0.49 -31.33
C GLY A 150 -10.54 -1.37 -32.59
N VAL A 151 -10.03 -2.58 -32.49
CA VAL A 151 -10.02 -3.52 -33.65
C VAL A 151 -11.42 -3.90 -34.07
N ALA A 152 -12.33 -4.15 -33.11
CA ALA A 152 -13.70 -4.53 -33.42
C ALA A 152 -14.49 -3.37 -34.10
N LEU A 153 -14.32 -2.13 -33.63
CA LEU A 153 -14.95 -0.95 -34.25
C LEU A 153 -14.48 -0.77 -35.69
N LEU A 154 -13.15 -0.86 -35.92
CA LEU A 154 -12.58 -0.78 -37.27
C LEU A 154 -13.11 -1.91 -38.15
N GLY A 155 -13.19 -3.13 -37.64
CA GLY A 155 -13.70 -4.27 -38.38
C GLY A 155 -15.18 -4.13 -38.76
N TYR A 156 -16.04 -3.76 -37.82
CA TYR A 156 -17.47 -3.53 -38.11
C TYR A 156 -17.66 -2.34 -39.05
N ALA A 157 -16.93 -1.25 -38.88
CA ALA A 157 -16.98 -0.12 -39.80
C ALA A 157 -16.55 -0.52 -41.22
N ALA A 158 -15.43 -1.25 -41.36
CA ALA A 158 -14.98 -1.75 -42.65
C ALA A 158 -16.03 -2.65 -43.33
N MET A 159 -16.68 -3.56 -42.57
CA MET A 159 -17.78 -4.36 -43.12
C MET A 159 -18.95 -3.48 -43.60
N LEU A 160 -19.38 -2.49 -42.83
CA LEU A 160 -20.45 -1.57 -43.26
C LEU A 160 -20.09 -0.88 -44.58
N PHE A 161 -18.86 -0.38 -44.75
CA PHE A 161 -18.39 0.28 -45.98
C PHE A 161 -18.33 -0.66 -47.17
N VAL A 162 -17.99 -1.94 -46.98
CA VAL A 162 -17.98 -2.95 -48.05
C VAL A 162 -19.37 -3.23 -48.57
N TYR A 163 -20.38 -3.31 -47.67
CA TYR A 163 -21.78 -3.54 -48.07
C TYR A 163 -22.38 -2.34 -48.76
N ASP A 164 -22.31 -1.16 -48.17
CA ASP A 164 -22.78 0.10 -48.77
C ASP A 164 -22.11 1.32 -48.10
N TRP A 165 -21.22 1.98 -48.82
CA TRP A 165 -20.49 3.12 -48.29
C TRP A 165 -21.36 4.34 -47.98
N ARG A 166 -22.46 4.54 -48.75
CA ARG A 166 -23.38 5.66 -48.54
C ARG A 166 -24.20 5.48 -47.26
N LEU A 167 -24.79 4.32 -47.11
CA LEU A 167 -25.59 3.99 -45.91
C LEU A 167 -24.68 3.88 -44.68
N ALA A 168 -23.45 3.37 -44.85
CA ALA A 168 -22.43 3.33 -43.78
C ALA A 168 -22.10 4.74 -43.29
N LEU A 169 -21.84 5.68 -44.20
CA LEU A 169 -21.47 7.05 -43.83
C LEU A 169 -22.63 7.75 -43.09
N MET A 170 -23.87 7.58 -43.58
CA MET A 170 -25.06 8.15 -42.95
C MET A 170 -25.36 7.49 -41.57
N SER A 171 -25.19 6.20 -41.46
CA SER A 171 -25.44 5.49 -40.19
C SER A 171 -24.34 5.77 -39.14
N LEU A 172 -23.10 5.99 -39.57
CA LEU A 172 -22.01 6.37 -38.69
C LEU A 172 -22.19 7.76 -38.03
N LEU A 173 -23.05 8.64 -38.56
CA LEU A 173 -23.41 9.88 -37.88
C LEU A 173 -24.13 9.66 -36.54
N PHE A 174 -24.77 8.53 -36.35
CA PHE A 174 -25.41 8.16 -35.09
C PHE A 174 -24.40 7.67 -34.04
N ALA A 175 -23.26 7.14 -34.45
CA ALA A 175 -22.26 6.54 -33.55
C ALA A 175 -21.58 7.54 -32.57
N PRO A 176 -21.21 8.78 -32.97
CA PRO A 176 -20.62 9.75 -32.06
C PRO A 176 -21.61 10.49 -31.17
N PHE A 177 -22.91 10.46 -31.49
CA PHE A 177 -23.94 11.19 -30.74
C PHE A 177 -24.02 10.77 -29.26
N PRO A 178 -24.01 9.49 -28.90
CA PRO A 178 -23.89 9.06 -27.49
C PRO A 178 -22.68 9.64 -26.76
N TYR A 179 -21.58 9.83 -27.47
CA TYR A 179 -20.37 10.43 -26.88
C TYR A 179 -20.57 11.91 -26.53
N PHE A 180 -21.23 12.70 -27.41
CA PHE A 180 -21.57 14.09 -27.12
C PHE A 180 -22.52 14.21 -25.93
N CYS A 181 -23.52 13.35 -25.85
CA CYS A 181 -24.42 13.29 -24.69
C CYS A 181 -23.66 12.96 -23.39
N ALA A 182 -22.76 11.97 -23.42
CA ALA A 182 -21.93 11.62 -22.28
C ALA A 182 -20.99 12.77 -21.86
N ALA A 183 -20.42 13.49 -22.84
CA ALA A 183 -19.58 14.64 -22.58
C ALA A 183 -20.36 15.79 -21.92
N GLY A 184 -21.60 16.05 -22.33
CA GLY A 184 -22.50 17.01 -21.70
C GLY A 184 -22.84 16.67 -20.26
N MET A 185 -23.06 15.38 -19.97
CA MET A 185 -23.39 14.88 -18.62
C MET A 185 -22.17 14.69 -17.72
N LYS A 186 -20.94 14.73 -18.24
CA LYS A 186 -19.69 14.45 -17.52
C LYS A 186 -19.57 15.23 -16.21
N LYS A 187 -19.84 16.54 -16.22
CA LYS A 187 -19.73 17.40 -15.03
C LYS A 187 -20.72 16.98 -13.93
N ILE A 188 -21.95 16.60 -14.32
CA ILE A 188 -23.01 16.17 -13.38
C ILE A 188 -22.63 14.84 -12.75
N VAL A 189 -22.23 13.85 -13.56
CA VAL A 189 -21.79 12.53 -13.11
C VAL A 189 -20.56 12.64 -12.21
N GLN A 190 -19.59 13.49 -12.58
CA GLN A 190 -18.39 13.69 -11.75
C GLN A 190 -18.70 14.33 -10.40
N ARG A 191 -19.58 15.36 -10.37
CA ARG A 191 -20.00 16.02 -9.12
C ARG A 191 -20.77 15.03 -8.22
N ALA A 192 -21.71 14.28 -8.77
CA ALA A 192 -22.45 13.27 -8.01
C ALA A 192 -21.53 12.15 -7.48
N GLY A 193 -20.59 11.69 -8.31
CA GLY A 193 -19.59 10.68 -7.91
C GLY A 193 -18.62 11.18 -6.84
N ALA A 194 -18.22 12.46 -6.88
CA ALA A 194 -17.37 13.07 -5.84
C ALA A 194 -18.12 13.19 -4.50
N ALA A 195 -19.40 13.63 -4.55
CA ALA A 195 -20.25 13.69 -3.36
C ALA A 195 -20.46 12.31 -2.72
N TYR A 196 -20.71 11.29 -3.55
CA TYR A 196 -20.79 9.89 -3.09
C TYR A 196 -19.50 9.41 -2.43
N LYS A 197 -18.33 9.65 -3.04
CA LYS A 197 -17.04 9.26 -2.45
C LYS A 197 -16.80 9.93 -1.11
N LYS A 198 -17.15 11.21 -0.98
CA LYS A 198 -17.02 11.95 0.29
C LYS A 198 -17.93 11.34 1.37
N ALA A 199 -19.18 11.05 1.02
CA ALA A 199 -20.14 10.42 1.95
C ALA A 199 -19.71 8.99 2.33
N ALA A 200 -19.17 8.20 1.38
CA ALA A 200 -18.63 6.87 1.64
C ALA A 200 -17.44 6.89 2.59
N GLY A 201 -16.54 7.88 2.44
CA GLY A 201 -15.43 8.09 3.37
C GLY A 201 -15.90 8.42 4.79
N ALA A 202 -16.89 9.30 4.93
CA ALA A 202 -17.48 9.64 6.22
C ALA A 202 -18.17 8.43 6.88
N MET A 203 -18.91 7.63 6.09
CA MET A 203 -19.52 6.39 6.58
C MET A 203 -18.46 5.38 7.06
N SER A 204 -17.41 5.17 6.29
CA SER A 204 -16.33 4.25 6.68
C SER A 204 -15.63 4.68 7.97
N ALA A 205 -15.39 5.99 8.13
CA ALA A 205 -14.80 6.54 9.35
C ALA A 205 -15.71 6.33 10.56
N ALA A 206 -17.01 6.62 10.42
CA ALA A 206 -18.01 6.42 11.48
C ALA A 206 -18.18 4.94 11.86
N THR A 207 -18.13 4.03 10.85
CA THR A 207 -18.19 2.58 11.09
C THR A 207 -16.97 2.09 11.87
N LEU A 208 -15.77 2.57 11.50
CA LEU A 208 -14.53 2.20 12.16
C LEU A 208 -14.49 2.71 13.62
N ASP A 209 -14.91 3.96 13.83
CA ASP A 209 -15.02 4.54 15.16
C ASP A 209 -15.98 3.74 16.04
N ARG A 210 -17.16 3.42 15.50
CA ARG A 210 -18.18 2.66 16.23
C ARG A 210 -17.73 1.23 16.55
N ALA A 211 -17.04 0.55 15.62
CA ALA A 211 -16.49 -0.77 15.85
C ALA A 211 -15.37 -0.75 16.89
N GLY A 212 -14.47 0.24 16.81
CA GLY A 212 -13.36 0.39 17.74
C GLY A 212 -13.78 0.75 19.17
N ASN A 213 -14.84 1.55 19.32
CA ASN A 213 -15.35 2.04 20.60
C ASN A 213 -16.61 1.31 21.11
N ALA A 214 -16.96 0.16 20.53
CA ALA A 214 -18.20 -0.56 20.86
C ALA A 214 -18.33 -0.92 22.34
N VAL A 215 -17.22 -1.28 23.00
CA VAL A 215 -17.19 -1.56 24.45
C VAL A 215 -17.45 -0.29 25.25
N THR A 216 -16.81 0.83 24.87
CA THR A 216 -16.97 2.13 25.51
C THR A 216 -18.43 2.59 25.45
N TYR A 217 -19.09 2.46 24.29
CA TYR A 217 -20.51 2.83 24.17
C TYR A 217 -21.40 2.05 25.11
N ARG A 218 -21.17 0.73 25.25
CA ARG A 218 -21.91 -0.15 26.19
C ARG A 218 -21.66 0.21 27.64
N VAL A 219 -20.40 0.46 28.00
CA VAL A 219 -20.05 0.81 29.42
C VAL A 219 -20.69 2.12 29.84
N TYR A 220 -20.83 3.09 28.93
CA TYR A 220 -21.43 4.40 29.22
C TYR A 220 -22.92 4.50 28.85
N GLY A 221 -23.55 3.43 28.33
CA GLY A 221 -24.97 3.39 27.98
C GLY A 221 -25.38 4.43 26.93
N CYS A 222 -24.50 4.72 25.97
CA CYS A 222 -24.75 5.73 24.94
C CYS A 222 -24.98 5.16 23.53
N GLU A 223 -25.35 3.86 23.43
CA GLU A 223 -25.57 3.17 22.17
C GLU A 223 -26.65 3.84 21.31
N GLU A 224 -27.83 4.16 21.89
CA GLU A 224 -28.94 4.77 21.15
C GLU A 224 -28.54 6.14 20.58
N ALA A 225 -27.87 6.99 21.37
CA ALA A 225 -27.45 8.31 20.92
C ALA A 225 -26.46 8.22 19.75
N GLN A 226 -25.58 7.23 19.78
CA GLN A 226 -24.62 6.98 18.70
C GLN A 226 -25.27 6.30 17.48
N GLU A 227 -26.34 5.52 17.70
CA GLU A 227 -27.13 4.94 16.59
C GLU A 227 -27.81 6.03 15.76
N VAL A 228 -28.48 6.97 16.40
CA VAL A 228 -29.10 8.13 15.72
C VAL A 228 -28.07 8.90 14.87
N ARG A 229 -26.87 9.16 15.42
CA ARG A 229 -25.79 9.83 14.67
C ARG A 229 -25.32 9.02 13.48
N TYR A 230 -25.22 7.70 13.63
CA TYR A 230 -24.80 6.81 12.56
C TYR A 230 -25.84 6.72 11.45
N GLU A 231 -27.13 6.67 11.79
CA GLU A 231 -28.23 6.72 10.82
C GLU A 231 -28.21 7.99 9.98
N GLU A 232 -27.91 9.15 10.56
CA GLU A 232 -27.76 10.40 9.80
C GLU A 232 -26.60 10.32 8.78
N VAL A 233 -25.54 9.59 9.10
CA VAL A 233 -24.42 9.38 8.18
C VAL A 233 -24.81 8.40 7.08
N LEU A 234 -25.53 7.32 7.41
CA LEU A 234 -26.08 6.36 6.47
C LEU A 234 -27.05 7.01 5.48
N ASP A 235 -27.98 7.83 5.95
CA ASP A 235 -28.93 8.58 5.13
C ASP A 235 -28.23 9.47 4.10
N ARG A 236 -27.19 10.19 4.54
CA ARG A 236 -26.39 11.04 3.64
C ARG A 236 -25.63 10.21 2.60
N TYR A 237 -25.09 9.07 3.01
CA TYR A 237 -24.44 8.13 2.11
C TYR A 237 -25.43 7.57 1.09
N GLU A 238 -26.59 7.06 1.53
CA GLU A 238 -27.62 6.50 0.67
C GLU A 238 -28.12 7.50 -0.38
N ARG A 239 -28.51 8.71 0.04
CA ARG A 239 -28.97 9.77 -0.89
C ARG A 239 -27.90 10.12 -1.93
N SER A 240 -26.63 10.16 -1.50
CA SER A 240 -25.51 10.44 -2.40
C SER A 240 -25.25 9.27 -3.35
N ALA A 241 -25.37 8.03 -2.88
CA ALA A 241 -25.21 6.82 -3.67
C ALA A 241 -26.32 6.69 -4.72
N VAL A 242 -27.58 6.87 -4.32
CA VAL A 242 -28.73 6.85 -5.23
C VAL A 242 -28.58 7.90 -6.32
N ARG A 243 -28.27 9.15 -5.94
CA ARG A 243 -28.06 10.23 -6.91
C ARG A 243 -26.93 9.93 -7.90
N ALA A 244 -25.79 9.41 -7.42
CA ALA A 244 -24.66 9.04 -8.26
C ALA A 244 -25.03 7.90 -9.22
N ASN A 245 -25.72 6.86 -8.73
CA ASN A 245 -26.16 5.71 -9.52
C ASN A 245 -27.20 6.10 -10.59
N VAL A 246 -28.18 6.94 -10.24
CA VAL A 246 -29.20 7.43 -11.20
C VAL A 246 -28.51 8.14 -12.37
N TRP A 247 -27.62 9.10 -12.10
CA TRP A 247 -26.93 9.81 -13.17
C TRP A 247 -25.99 8.92 -13.99
N GLN A 248 -25.31 7.97 -13.34
CA GLN A 248 -24.44 7.02 -14.03
C GLN A 248 -25.23 6.03 -14.90
N THR A 249 -26.41 5.60 -14.44
CA THR A 249 -27.25 4.62 -15.16
C THR A 249 -28.08 5.30 -16.25
N ALA A 250 -28.48 6.57 -16.09
CA ALA A 250 -29.25 7.33 -17.07
C ALA A 250 -28.58 7.44 -18.45
N LEU A 251 -27.25 7.26 -18.52
CA LEU A 251 -26.52 7.19 -19.79
C LEU A 251 -26.90 5.96 -20.64
N SER A 252 -27.24 4.82 -20.01
CA SER A 252 -27.56 3.58 -20.74
C SER A 252 -28.82 3.66 -21.58
N PRO A 253 -29.98 4.13 -21.06
CA PRO A 253 -31.20 4.34 -21.88
C PRO A 253 -30.98 5.32 -23.01
N LEU A 254 -30.18 6.39 -22.77
CA LEU A 254 -29.88 7.37 -23.81
C LEU A 254 -29.09 6.76 -24.99
N TYR A 255 -28.10 5.92 -24.69
CA TYR A 255 -27.40 5.17 -25.72
C TYR A 255 -28.29 4.24 -26.50
N LEU A 256 -29.23 3.58 -25.82
CA LEU A 256 -30.18 2.68 -26.45
C LEU A 256 -31.13 3.44 -27.38
N ALA A 257 -31.66 4.57 -26.94
CA ALA A 257 -32.56 5.41 -27.76
C ALA A 257 -31.90 5.89 -29.06
N VAL A 258 -30.62 6.37 -28.96
CA VAL A 258 -29.87 6.79 -30.17
C VAL A 258 -29.58 5.60 -31.08
N SER A 259 -29.22 4.44 -30.50
CA SER A 259 -29.04 3.19 -31.26
C SER A 259 -30.30 2.79 -32.00
N CYS A 260 -31.47 2.85 -31.32
CA CYS A 260 -32.75 2.55 -31.94
C CYS A 260 -33.08 3.50 -33.09
N ALA A 261 -32.82 4.80 -32.96
CA ALA A 261 -33.00 5.76 -34.05
C ALA A 261 -32.17 5.38 -35.29
N GLY A 262 -30.88 4.99 -35.06
CA GLY A 262 -30.00 4.50 -36.14
C GLY A 262 -30.52 3.20 -36.76
N VAL A 263 -31.05 2.28 -35.96
CA VAL A 263 -31.67 1.04 -36.46
C VAL A 263 -32.90 1.34 -37.33
N LEU A 264 -33.81 2.23 -36.89
CA LEU A 264 -34.97 2.64 -37.67
C LEU A 264 -34.56 3.28 -38.99
N PHE A 265 -33.48 4.08 -39.00
CA PHE A 265 -32.92 4.65 -40.22
C PHE A 265 -32.44 3.56 -41.19
N ILE A 266 -31.74 2.54 -40.69
CA ILE A 266 -31.24 1.41 -41.50
C ILE A 266 -32.42 0.56 -42.01
N LEU A 267 -33.45 0.33 -41.20
CA LEU A 267 -34.65 -0.39 -41.61
C LEU A 267 -35.33 0.33 -42.78
N TRP A 268 -35.44 1.66 -42.74
CA TRP A 268 -36.06 2.45 -43.81
C TRP A 268 -35.23 2.41 -45.09
N PHE A 269 -34.00 2.80 -45.07
CA PHE A 269 -33.15 2.90 -46.30
C PHE A 269 -32.66 1.54 -46.77
N GLY A 270 -32.25 0.65 -45.86
CA GLY A 270 -31.87 -0.71 -46.21
C GLY A 270 -33.03 -1.55 -46.72
N GLY A 271 -34.25 -1.35 -46.16
CA GLY A 271 -35.48 -1.95 -46.68
C GLY A 271 -35.79 -1.54 -48.12
N LYS A 272 -35.57 -0.26 -48.47
CA LYS A 272 -35.70 0.19 -49.88
C LYS A 272 -34.68 -0.50 -50.80
N ASN A 273 -33.45 -0.75 -50.33
CA ASN A 273 -32.43 -1.47 -51.11
C ASN A 273 -32.85 -2.94 -51.35
N VAL A 274 -33.49 -3.59 -50.38
CA VAL A 274 -34.02 -4.97 -50.53
C VAL A 274 -35.22 -5.03 -51.50
N LEU A 275 -36.11 -4.03 -51.43
CA LEU A 275 -37.25 -3.91 -52.31
C LEU A 275 -36.91 -3.44 -53.74
N GLY A 276 -35.65 -3.18 -54.04
CA GLY A 276 -35.17 -2.73 -55.35
C GLY A 276 -35.51 -1.27 -55.67
N THR A 277 -36.06 -0.48 -54.72
CA THR A 277 -36.41 0.93 -54.85
C THR A 277 -35.32 1.85 -54.30
N GLY A 278 -34.21 1.28 -53.76
CA GLY A 278 -33.08 2.03 -53.24
C GLY A 278 -31.95 2.24 -54.26
N TRP A 279 -30.80 2.75 -53.77
CA TRP A 279 -29.64 3.02 -54.64
C TRP A 279 -28.72 1.83 -54.87
N ARG A 280 -28.92 0.67 -54.17
CA ARG A 280 -28.21 -0.58 -54.35
C ARG A 280 -29.19 -1.75 -54.16
N SER A 281 -29.12 -2.75 -55.02
CA SER A 281 -29.89 -3.99 -54.83
C SER A 281 -29.22 -4.84 -53.74
N TRP A 282 -29.99 -5.22 -52.72
CA TRP A 282 -29.57 -6.07 -51.60
C TRP A 282 -30.39 -7.34 -51.55
N ASP A 283 -29.72 -8.43 -51.15
CA ASP A 283 -30.37 -9.64 -50.64
C ASP A 283 -30.66 -9.52 -49.12
N ILE A 284 -31.42 -10.43 -48.58
CA ILE A 284 -31.76 -10.48 -47.14
C ILE A 284 -30.48 -10.68 -46.33
N ALA A 285 -29.46 -11.41 -46.87
CA ALA A 285 -28.20 -11.62 -46.22
C ALA A 285 -27.44 -10.30 -45.99
N ALA A 286 -27.35 -9.47 -47.02
CA ALA A 286 -26.68 -8.16 -46.94
C ALA A 286 -27.38 -7.22 -45.93
N PHE A 287 -28.70 -7.17 -45.96
CA PHE A 287 -29.49 -6.35 -45.05
C PHE A 287 -29.28 -6.77 -43.58
N THR A 288 -29.44 -8.07 -43.30
CA THR A 288 -29.31 -8.60 -41.94
C THR A 288 -27.88 -8.43 -41.43
N THR A 289 -26.88 -8.69 -42.28
CA THR A 289 -25.47 -8.47 -41.93
C THR A 289 -25.17 -7.02 -41.59
N PHE A 290 -25.65 -6.08 -42.43
CA PHE A 290 -25.44 -4.65 -42.20
C PHE A 290 -26.08 -4.19 -40.89
N LEU A 291 -27.34 -4.57 -40.65
CA LEU A 291 -28.09 -4.24 -39.44
C LEU A 291 -27.37 -4.81 -38.18
N SER A 292 -26.93 -6.07 -38.22
CA SER A 292 -26.22 -6.70 -37.13
C SER A 292 -24.86 -6.03 -36.87
N CYS A 293 -24.12 -5.70 -37.92
CA CYS A 293 -22.83 -4.98 -37.78
C CYS A 293 -23.04 -3.62 -37.13
N PHE A 294 -24.04 -2.84 -37.54
CA PHE A 294 -24.32 -1.53 -36.96
C PHE A 294 -24.71 -1.64 -35.48
N THR A 295 -25.60 -2.56 -35.13
CA THR A 295 -26.01 -2.77 -33.74
C THR A 295 -24.82 -3.13 -32.84
N LYS A 296 -23.93 -4.05 -33.29
CA LYS A 296 -22.72 -4.44 -32.57
C LYS A 296 -21.72 -3.29 -32.48
N LEU A 297 -21.58 -2.47 -33.53
CA LEU A 297 -20.73 -1.28 -33.54
C LEU A 297 -21.20 -0.27 -32.47
N THR A 298 -22.49 0.04 -32.40
CA THR A 298 -23.06 0.99 -31.45
C THR A 298 -22.87 0.53 -30.01
N VAL A 299 -23.10 -0.76 -29.73
CA VAL A 299 -22.84 -1.35 -28.40
C VAL A 299 -21.37 -1.27 -28.00
N LYS A 300 -20.45 -1.47 -28.96
CA LYS A 300 -19.01 -1.36 -28.71
C LYS A 300 -18.56 0.09 -28.48
N SER A 301 -19.11 1.05 -29.23
CA SER A 301 -18.73 2.47 -29.10
C SER A 301 -19.05 3.02 -27.70
N SER A 302 -20.12 2.56 -27.05
CA SER A 302 -20.47 2.99 -25.68
C SER A 302 -19.43 2.61 -24.63
N LYS A 303 -18.56 1.63 -24.91
CA LYS A 303 -17.52 1.17 -23.97
C LYS A 303 -16.25 2.04 -23.95
N VAL A 304 -16.05 2.88 -24.98
CA VAL A 304 -14.89 3.77 -25.09
C VAL A 304 -14.78 4.73 -23.89
N ALA A 305 -15.91 5.24 -23.41
CA ALA A 305 -15.95 6.14 -22.25
C ALA A 305 -15.43 5.47 -20.97
N LYS A 306 -15.71 4.15 -20.78
CA LYS A 306 -15.22 3.39 -19.61
C LYS A 306 -13.71 3.21 -19.65
N LEU A 307 -13.11 3.05 -20.83
CA LEU A 307 -11.66 3.00 -21.00
C LEU A 307 -11.02 4.31 -20.56
N PHE A 308 -11.55 5.42 -21.04
CA PHE A 308 -11.00 6.74 -20.74
C PHE A 308 -10.97 7.02 -19.22
N ASN A 309 -12.05 6.71 -18.53
CA ASN A 309 -12.12 6.85 -17.06
C ASN A 309 -11.09 5.98 -16.34
N ALA A 310 -10.88 4.75 -16.81
CA ALA A 310 -9.90 3.85 -16.18
C ALA A 310 -8.46 4.30 -16.41
N VAL A 311 -8.15 4.81 -17.59
CA VAL A 311 -6.81 5.35 -17.92
C VAL A 311 -6.55 6.64 -17.12
N GLN A 312 -7.54 7.55 -17.02
CA GLN A 312 -7.40 8.75 -16.18
C GLN A 312 -7.16 8.41 -14.70
N LYS A 313 -7.91 7.44 -14.16
CA LYS A 313 -7.71 6.99 -12.78
C LYS A 313 -6.29 6.47 -12.57
N ALA A 314 -5.82 5.62 -13.48
CA ALA A 314 -4.47 5.07 -13.43
C ALA A 314 -3.39 6.17 -13.57
N GLU A 315 -3.62 7.21 -14.38
CA GLU A 315 -2.71 8.35 -14.51
C GLU A 315 -2.57 9.13 -13.19
N VAL A 316 -3.68 9.39 -12.51
CA VAL A 316 -3.68 10.06 -11.20
C VAL A 316 -2.91 9.23 -10.18
N SER A 317 -3.22 7.94 -10.08
CA SER A 317 -2.52 7.01 -9.16
C SER A 317 -1.03 6.89 -9.51
N TRP A 318 -0.69 6.85 -10.79
CA TRP A 318 0.71 6.84 -11.23
C TRP A 318 1.48 8.09 -10.80
N LYS A 319 0.90 9.28 -10.92
CA LYS A 319 1.53 10.53 -10.46
C LYS A 319 1.86 10.50 -8.97
N ARG A 320 1.02 9.86 -8.15
CA ARG A 320 1.23 9.72 -6.70
C ARG A 320 2.34 8.74 -6.35
N ILE A 321 2.42 7.58 -7.05
CA ILE A 321 3.42 6.56 -6.75
C ILE A 321 4.75 6.75 -7.48
N LYS A 322 4.79 7.48 -8.60
CA LYS A 322 5.99 7.68 -9.43
C LYS A 322 7.24 8.12 -8.65
N PRO A 323 7.19 9.04 -7.65
CA PRO A 323 8.37 9.41 -6.86
C PRO A 323 8.99 8.22 -6.12
N LEU A 324 8.19 7.20 -5.78
CA LEU A 324 8.60 5.98 -5.09
C LEU A 324 9.02 4.86 -6.06
N MET A 325 8.78 5.02 -7.36
CA MET A 325 9.11 4.03 -8.38
C MET A 325 10.54 4.23 -8.89
N ARG A 326 11.52 3.99 -8.00
CA ARG A 326 12.96 4.04 -8.31
C ARG A 326 13.53 2.63 -8.21
N SER A 327 14.62 2.36 -8.95
CA SER A 327 15.34 1.09 -8.77
C SER A 327 15.87 1.03 -7.33
N PRO A 328 15.50 0.01 -6.54
CA PRO A 328 16.03 -0.11 -5.19
C PRO A 328 17.53 -0.33 -5.28
N GLU A 329 18.29 0.48 -4.55
CA GLU A 329 19.73 0.28 -4.45
C GLU A 329 20.03 -1.10 -3.82
N PRO A 330 21.08 -1.82 -4.27
CA PRO A 330 21.51 -3.03 -3.60
C PRO A 330 21.86 -2.71 -2.13
N LEU A 331 21.37 -3.55 -1.21
CA LEU A 331 21.77 -3.41 0.18
C LEU A 331 23.24 -3.84 0.28
N ALA A 332 24.11 -2.90 0.69
CA ALA A 332 25.49 -3.24 1.04
C ALA A 332 25.50 -4.25 2.21
N GLU A 333 26.55 -5.05 2.31
CA GLU A 333 26.74 -5.97 3.42
C GLU A 333 26.80 -5.21 4.75
N LEU A 334 26.16 -5.75 5.80
CA LEU A 334 26.17 -5.17 7.12
C LEU A 334 27.50 -5.56 7.81
N LYS A 335 28.48 -4.64 7.79
CA LYS A 335 29.77 -4.85 8.47
C LYS A 335 29.76 -4.11 9.79
N ILE A 336 29.76 -4.84 10.90
CA ILE A 336 29.81 -4.28 12.25
C ILE A 336 31.23 -3.76 12.49
N PRO A 337 31.41 -2.46 12.80
CA PRO A 337 32.72 -1.90 13.08
C PRO A 337 33.22 -2.37 14.45
N ALA A 338 34.56 -2.36 14.63
CA ALA A 338 35.17 -2.57 15.94
C ALA A 338 34.71 -1.48 16.92
N PRO A 339 34.64 -1.79 18.23
CA PRO A 339 34.36 -0.82 19.27
C PRO A 339 35.31 0.36 19.24
N GLN A 340 34.82 1.58 19.39
CA GLN A 340 35.58 2.82 19.41
C GLN A 340 34.89 3.80 20.36
N ASP A 341 35.65 4.85 20.75
CA ASP A 341 35.12 5.93 21.56
C ASP A 341 33.97 6.67 20.85
N VAL A 342 32.97 7.05 21.63
CA VAL A 342 31.87 7.90 21.18
C VAL A 342 32.07 9.28 21.80
N THR A 343 32.33 10.27 20.97
CA THR A 343 32.55 11.65 21.41
C THR A 343 31.42 12.55 20.98
N LEU A 344 30.77 13.18 21.95
CA LEU A 344 29.80 14.26 21.75
C LEU A 344 30.49 15.59 21.96
N ALA A 345 30.41 16.50 21.00
CA ALA A 345 31.02 17.81 21.08
C ALA A 345 29.98 18.91 20.79
N LYS A 346 29.64 19.67 21.83
CA LYS A 346 28.63 20.74 21.77
C LYS A 346 27.32 20.32 21.10
N LEU A 347 26.89 19.08 21.40
CA LEU A 347 25.72 18.51 20.82
C LEU A 347 24.48 19.30 21.27
N SER A 348 23.66 19.72 20.31
CA SER A 348 22.45 20.51 20.53
C SER A 348 21.34 20.04 19.60
N PHE A 349 20.11 20.09 20.08
CA PHE A 349 18.93 19.74 19.29
C PHE A 349 17.76 20.65 19.60
N SER A 350 17.03 21.07 18.55
CA SER A 350 15.84 21.91 18.66
C SER A 350 14.70 21.31 17.85
N CYS A 351 13.49 21.40 18.37
CA CYS A 351 12.27 21.06 17.64
C CYS A 351 11.61 22.36 17.15
N GLY A 352 11.72 22.65 15.87
CA GLY A 352 11.43 23.98 15.35
C GLY A 352 12.32 25.04 16.00
N ASN A 353 11.71 26.01 16.69
CA ASN A 353 12.43 27.08 17.39
C ASN A 353 12.64 26.80 18.91
N VAL A 354 12.20 25.65 19.40
CA VAL A 354 12.32 25.31 20.83
C VAL A 354 13.56 24.45 21.06
N PRO A 355 14.57 24.93 21.82
CA PRO A 355 15.73 24.12 22.17
C PRO A 355 15.29 23.00 23.13
N ILE A 356 15.64 21.76 22.81
CA ILE A 356 15.39 20.58 23.64
C ILE A 356 16.58 20.33 24.57
N PHE A 357 17.79 20.46 24.05
CA PHE A 357 19.03 20.48 24.83
C PHE A 357 20.14 21.19 24.03
N SER A 358 21.13 21.70 24.75
CA SER A 358 22.23 22.46 24.16
C SER A 358 23.56 22.19 24.85
N ASP A 359 24.63 22.32 24.05
CA ASP A 359 26.06 22.32 24.49
C ASP A 359 26.50 21.07 25.28
N LEU A 360 25.93 19.89 24.92
CA LEU A 360 26.33 18.64 25.55
C LEU A 360 27.68 18.15 25.00
N SER A 361 28.66 18.00 25.89
CA SER A 361 29.99 17.49 25.54
C SER A 361 30.38 16.39 26.51
N LEU A 362 30.69 15.19 25.98
CA LEU A 362 31.22 14.06 26.76
C LEU A 362 31.88 13.04 25.83
N THR A 363 32.69 12.16 26.42
CA THR A 363 33.25 10.99 25.72
C THR A 363 32.87 9.72 26.48
N ALA A 364 32.31 8.75 25.76
CA ALA A 364 32.00 7.40 26.26
C ALA A 364 33.00 6.42 25.62
N HIS A 365 33.68 5.63 26.44
CA HIS A 365 34.61 4.59 25.99
C HIS A 365 33.88 3.23 25.89
N PRO A 366 34.38 2.27 25.11
CA PRO A 366 33.89 0.89 25.17
C PRO A 366 33.95 0.35 26.61
N GLY A 367 32.85 -0.20 27.08
CA GLY A 367 32.65 -0.64 28.47
C GLY A 367 31.94 0.38 29.36
N ASP A 368 31.75 1.61 28.91
CA ASP A 368 31.04 2.63 29.68
C ASP A 368 29.50 2.51 29.50
N ILE A 369 28.79 2.63 30.61
CA ILE A 369 27.34 2.87 30.63
C ILE A 369 27.14 4.30 31.13
N ILE A 370 26.62 5.16 30.26
CA ILE A 370 26.32 6.56 30.53
C ILE A 370 24.82 6.67 30.86
N GLY A 371 24.47 7.12 32.06
CA GLY A 371 23.09 7.36 32.44
C GLY A 371 22.56 8.66 31.84
N VAL A 372 21.33 8.67 31.35
CA VAL A 372 20.65 9.89 30.89
C VAL A 372 19.32 10.01 31.62
N THR A 373 19.15 11.09 32.36
CA THR A 373 17.93 11.29 33.16
C THR A 373 17.53 12.75 33.25
N GLY A 374 16.36 13.00 33.85
CA GLY A 374 15.80 14.32 34.06
C GLY A 374 14.27 14.25 34.23
N PRO A 375 13.60 15.37 34.47
CA PRO A 375 12.15 15.43 34.60
C PRO A 375 11.38 14.85 33.40
N VAL A 376 10.10 14.59 33.58
CA VAL A 376 9.22 14.14 32.48
C VAL A 376 9.17 15.24 31.41
N ALA A 377 9.20 14.83 30.14
CA ALA A 377 9.18 15.71 28.97
C ALA A 377 10.40 16.65 28.78
N CYS A 378 11.53 16.42 29.45
CA CYS A 378 12.75 17.21 29.24
C CYS A 378 13.55 16.84 27.96
N GLY A 379 13.09 15.88 27.15
CA GLY A 379 13.73 15.54 25.86
C GLY A 379 14.63 14.30 25.87
N LYS A 380 14.58 13.44 26.89
CA LYS A 380 15.40 12.21 27.00
C LYS A 380 15.27 11.29 25.79
N SER A 381 14.07 10.95 25.39
CA SER A 381 13.82 10.09 24.20
C SER A 381 14.25 10.78 22.90
N THR A 382 14.15 12.11 22.84
CA THR A 382 14.67 12.90 21.72
C THR A 382 16.20 12.81 21.64
N PHE A 383 16.89 12.88 22.79
CA PHE A 383 18.34 12.67 22.86
C PHE A 383 18.73 11.30 22.27
N GLY A 384 18.03 10.23 22.67
CA GLY A 384 18.29 8.89 22.12
C GLY A 384 18.08 8.82 20.59
N ARG A 385 17.06 9.49 20.07
CA ARG A 385 16.78 9.52 18.63
C ARG A 385 17.78 10.30 17.78
N VAL A 386 18.49 11.26 18.36
CA VAL A 386 19.51 12.03 17.63
C VAL A 386 20.62 11.12 17.08
N PHE A 387 20.94 10.02 17.76
CA PHE A 387 21.93 9.04 17.30
C PHE A 387 21.48 8.26 16.04
N LEU A 388 20.19 8.27 15.71
CA LEU A 388 19.69 7.69 14.46
C LEU A 388 19.91 8.62 13.25
N CYS A 389 20.35 9.86 13.46
CA CYS A 389 20.61 10.87 12.43
C CYS A 389 19.40 11.13 11.48
N GLU A 390 18.18 10.91 11.96
CA GLU A 390 16.95 11.13 11.17
C GLU A 390 16.57 12.61 11.06
N ALA A 391 17.05 13.42 12.00
CA ALA A 391 16.86 14.87 11.99
C ALA A 391 18.23 15.57 12.16
N PRO A 392 18.39 16.78 11.60
CA PRO A 392 19.63 17.54 11.76
C PRO A 392 19.82 17.97 13.21
N TYR A 393 21.06 17.91 13.70
CA TYR A 393 21.47 18.37 15.03
C TYR A 393 22.64 19.36 14.93
N GLY A 394 22.84 20.16 15.96
CA GLY A 394 24.00 21.04 16.11
C GLY A 394 25.15 20.32 16.83
N GLY A 395 26.38 20.74 16.57
CA GLY A 395 27.55 20.09 17.14
C GLY A 395 28.00 18.84 16.39
N SER A 396 28.56 17.85 17.09
CA SER A 396 29.16 16.67 16.47
C SER A 396 28.92 15.42 17.34
N ILE A 397 28.62 14.29 16.68
CA ILE A 397 28.62 12.95 17.28
C ILE A 397 29.60 12.10 16.48
N ARG A 398 30.71 11.74 17.09
CA ARG A 398 31.74 10.94 16.45
C ARG A 398 31.82 9.53 17.04
N PHE A 399 31.92 8.57 16.15
CA PHE A 399 32.30 7.20 16.46
C PHE A 399 33.74 7.00 15.98
N GLY A 400 34.68 7.02 16.91
CA GLY A 400 36.11 7.16 16.61
C GLY A 400 36.40 8.45 15.83
N ALA A 401 37.01 8.32 14.66
CA ALA A 401 37.32 9.47 13.81
C ALA A 401 36.16 9.91 12.90
N ARG A 402 35.06 9.16 12.82
CA ARG A 402 33.98 9.38 11.85
C ARG A 402 32.77 10.06 12.48
N GLU A 403 32.23 11.07 11.81
CA GLU A 403 30.95 11.70 12.17
C GLU A 403 29.79 10.77 11.86
N LEU A 404 28.85 10.55 12.81
CA LEU A 404 27.72 9.65 12.66
C LEU A 404 26.80 10.06 11.49
N SER A 405 26.54 11.35 11.32
CA SER A 405 25.70 11.86 10.24
C SER A 405 26.30 11.69 8.84
N SER A 406 27.63 11.42 8.75
CA SER A 406 28.30 11.14 7.48
C SER A 406 28.24 9.67 7.07
N LEU A 407 27.79 8.78 7.95
CA LEU A 407 27.68 7.35 7.67
C LEU A 407 26.52 7.07 6.71
N SER A 408 26.72 6.09 5.83
CA SER A 408 25.58 5.57 5.05
C SER A 408 24.54 4.93 5.99
N PRO A 409 23.26 4.88 5.62
CA PRO A 409 22.21 4.28 6.47
C PRO A 409 22.57 2.85 6.93
N ARG A 410 23.24 2.08 6.08
CA ARG A 410 23.68 0.72 6.40
C ARG A 410 24.84 0.69 7.40
N ALA A 411 25.80 1.61 7.27
CA ALA A 411 26.90 1.75 8.20
C ALA A 411 26.41 2.26 9.57
N LEU A 412 25.47 3.20 9.58
CA LEU A 412 24.82 3.68 10.80
C LEU A 412 24.10 2.54 11.53
N ALA A 413 23.30 1.75 10.82
CA ALA A 413 22.62 0.57 11.37
C ALA A 413 23.58 -0.53 11.85
N ALA A 414 24.81 -0.57 11.33
CA ALA A 414 25.87 -1.46 11.83
C ALA A 414 26.56 -0.92 13.08
N THR A 415 26.50 0.40 13.32
CA THR A 415 27.19 1.08 14.41
C THR A 415 26.28 1.28 15.62
N VAL A 416 25.02 1.69 15.40
CA VAL A 416 24.07 2.07 16.46
C VAL A 416 23.01 1.01 16.62
N GLY A 417 22.88 0.46 17.83
CA GLY A 417 21.72 -0.31 18.30
C GLY A 417 20.79 0.61 19.10
N TYR A 418 19.51 0.56 18.81
CA TYR A 418 18.52 1.43 19.45
C TYR A 418 17.32 0.65 19.96
N LEU A 419 17.01 0.81 21.23
CA LEU A 419 15.76 0.38 21.86
C LEU A 419 14.95 1.64 22.22
N GLY A 420 13.77 1.77 21.61
CA GLY A 420 12.84 2.88 21.92
C GLY A 420 11.97 2.60 23.14
N HIS A 421 11.38 3.67 23.69
CA HIS A 421 10.47 3.58 24.83
C HIS A 421 9.24 2.69 24.56
N ASP A 422 8.62 2.83 23.38
CA ASP A 422 7.50 1.99 22.96
C ASP A 422 8.00 0.87 22.03
N PRO A 423 8.01 -0.39 22.47
CA PRO A 423 8.55 -1.49 21.68
C PRO A 423 7.65 -1.83 20.49
N GLU A 424 8.17 -1.70 19.28
CA GLU A 424 7.52 -2.15 18.05
C GLU A 424 7.83 -3.63 17.81
N LEU A 425 6.82 -4.50 17.90
CA LEU A 425 6.95 -5.94 17.69
C LEU A 425 6.31 -6.33 16.35
N PHE A 426 6.91 -7.33 15.70
CA PHE A 426 6.37 -7.91 14.49
C PHE A 426 5.22 -8.87 14.82
N ALA A 427 4.18 -8.90 13.98
CA ALA A 427 3.14 -9.92 14.02
C ALA A 427 3.71 -11.25 13.48
N ASP A 428 4.56 -11.91 14.28
CA ASP A 428 5.29 -13.12 13.96
C ASP A 428 5.67 -13.84 15.26
N SER A 429 6.43 -14.96 15.20
CA SER A 429 6.89 -15.69 16.38
C SER A 429 7.81 -14.85 17.28
N LEU A 430 7.92 -15.24 18.56
CA LEU A 430 8.90 -14.65 19.47
C LEU A 430 10.33 -14.83 18.95
N ARG A 431 10.66 -16.02 18.43
CA ARG A 431 11.92 -16.30 17.73
C ARG A 431 12.20 -15.29 16.62
N SER A 432 11.24 -15.10 15.72
CA SER A 432 11.36 -14.14 14.61
C SER A 432 11.52 -12.71 15.10
N ASN A 433 10.85 -12.36 16.20
CA ASN A 433 11.01 -11.06 16.83
C ASN A 433 12.40 -10.83 17.43
N VAL A 434 13.01 -11.83 18.06
CA VAL A 434 14.37 -11.72 18.63
C VAL A 434 15.41 -11.70 17.51
N LEU A 435 15.33 -12.64 16.55
CA LEU A 435 16.35 -12.87 15.53
C LEU A 435 16.12 -12.07 14.24
N CYS A 436 15.05 -11.24 14.16
CA CYS A 436 14.65 -10.48 12.94
C CYS A 436 14.57 -11.38 11.69
N GLY A 437 14.05 -12.60 11.83
CA GLY A 437 13.95 -13.60 10.76
C GLY A 437 15.28 -14.32 10.43
N GLY A 438 16.34 -14.09 11.22
CA GLY A 438 17.60 -14.84 11.12
C GLY A 438 17.48 -16.26 11.67
N GLU A 439 18.46 -17.10 11.34
CA GLU A 439 18.60 -18.45 11.89
C GLU A 439 19.34 -18.39 13.23
N GLY A 440 19.01 -19.26 14.18
CA GLY A 440 19.70 -19.36 15.48
C GLY A 440 18.77 -19.71 16.64
N ASP A 441 19.36 -19.76 17.82
CA ASP A 441 18.65 -19.98 19.08
C ASP A 441 18.41 -18.64 19.79
N PRO A 442 17.17 -18.23 20.06
CA PRO A 442 16.85 -17.00 20.80
C PRO A 442 17.04 -17.14 22.31
N THR A 443 17.16 -18.38 22.85
CA THR A 443 17.16 -18.68 24.29
C THR A 443 18.20 -17.89 25.07
N PRO A 444 19.47 -17.75 24.66
CA PRO A 444 20.45 -16.96 25.41
C PRO A 444 20.05 -15.50 25.61
N PHE A 445 19.40 -14.90 24.60
CA PHE A 445 18.95 -13.53 24.67
C PHE A 445 17.67 -13.36 25.48
N LEU A 446 16.78 -14.37 25.46
CA LEU A 446 15.59 -14.40 26.30
C LEU A 446 15.98 -14.56 27.78
N SER A 447 16.96 -15.41 28.09
CA SER A 447 17.49 -15.57 29.45
C SER A 447 18.20 -14.31 29.94
N ALA A 448 18.95 -13.61 29.07
CA ALA A 448 19.62 -12.35 29.44
C ALA A 448 18.64 -11.27 29.90
N VAL A 449 17.40 -11.31 29.45
CA VAL A 449 16.32 -10.37 29.84
C VAL A 449 15.30 -11.00 30.80
N ALA A 450 15.60 -12.15 31.39
CA ALA A 450 14.72 -12.90 32.31
C ALA A 450 13.31 -13.16 31.74
N LEU A 451 13.23 -13.55 30.45
CA LEU A 451 11.99 -13.85 29.77
C LEU A 451 11.84 -15.32 29.38
N ASP A 452 12.90 -16.11 29.50
CA ASP A 452 12.96 -17.52 29.11
C ASP A 452 11.93 -18.39 29.85
N GLY A 453 11.79 -18.24 31.15
CA GLY A 453 10.82 -19.00 31.96
C GLY A 453 9.37 -18.78 31.50
N GLU A 454 9.00 -17.53 31.20
CA GLU A 454 7.67 -17.18 30.72
C GLU A 454 7.43 -17.71 29.29
N VAL A 455 8.45 -17.64 28.44
CA VAL A 455 8.39 -18.18 27.07
C VAL A 455 8.28 -19.71 27.08
N PHE A 456 9.01 -20.40 27.95
CA PHE A 456 8.89 -21.86 28.13
C PHE A 456 7.50 -22.30 28.57
N ALA A 457 6.81 -21.47 29.36
CA ALA A 457 5.45 -21.73 29.80
C ALA A 457 4.38 -21.56 28.71
N MET A 458 4.73 -20.96 27.57
CA MET A 458 3.83 -20.80 26.44
C MET A 458 3.73 -22.11 25.64
N GLU A 459 2.54 -22.41 25.10
CA GLU A 459 2.23 -23.64 24.37
C GLU A 459 3.23 -24.01 23.27
N ASN A 460 3.72 -23.01 22.51
CA ASN A 460 4.68 -23.19 21.43
C ASN A 460 6.07 -22.60 21.76
N GLY A 461 6.35 -22.28 23.02
CA GLY A 461 7.63 -21.70 23.44
C GLY A 461 8.02 -20.48 22.61
N ALA A 462 9.28 -20.44 22.13
CA ALA A 462 9.78 -19.36 21.30
C ALA A 462 9.12 -19.25 19.91
N ASP A 463 8.41 -20.26 19.46
CA ASP A 463 7.68 -20.26 18.20
C ASP A 463 6.22 -19.77 18.34
N THR A 464 5.81 -19.34 19.55
CA THR A 464 4.52 -18.69 19.79
C THR A 464 4.41 -17.42 18.97
N VAL A 465 3.37 -17.35 18.13
CA VAL A 465 3.06 -16.18 17.30
C VAL A 465 2.42 -15.09 18.15
N ILE A 466 2.88 -13.85 18.01
CA ILE A 466 2.36 -12.68 18.70
C ILE A 466 1.77 -11.67 17.70
N GLY A 467 0.94 -10.75 18.17
CA GLY A 467 0.32 -9.71 17.35
C GLY A 467 -1.20 -9.74 17.39
N SER A 468 -1.86 -9.15 16.39
CA SER A 468 -3.33 -8.99 16.36
C SER A 468 -4.12 -10.30 16.34
N GLU A 469 -3.54 -11.36 15.78
CA GLU A 469 -4.16 -12.69 15.65
C GLU A 469 -3.51 -13.75 16.55
N GLY A 470 -2.47 -13.39 17.36
CA GLY A 470 -1.71 -14.27 18.21
C GLY A 470 -1.79 -13.92 19.69
N ALA A 471 -0.86 -14.47 20.47
CA ALA A 471 -0.75 -14.20 21.89
C ALA A 471 -0.47 -12.71 22.15
N ARG A 472 -1.10 -12.16 23.19
CA ARG A 472 -0.84 -10.79 23.64
C ARG A 472 0.18 -10.82 24.75
N LEU A 473 1.27 -10.07 24.57
CA LEU A 473 2.27 -9.88 25.61
C LEU A 473 1.83 -8.75 26.55
N SER A 474 2.21 -8.86 27.83
CA SER A 474 2.16 -7.73 28.74
C SER A 474 3.16 -6.66 28.31
N GLY A 475 2.98 -5.40 28.78
CA GLY A 475 3.93 -4.31 28.47
C GLY A 475 5.36 -4.68 28.85
N GLY A 476 5.58 -5.33 30.02
CA GLY A 476 6.90 -5.76 30.46
C GLY A 476 7.49 -6.90 29.62
N GLN A 477 6.67 -7.85 29.18
CA GLN A 477 7.11 -8.90 28.24
C GLN A 477 7.51 -8.30 26.89
N ALA A 478 6.72 -7.36 26.37
CA ALA A 478 7.01 -6.68 25.10
C ALA A 478 8.33 -5.90 25.18
N GLN A 479 8.57 -5.18 26.28
CA GLN A 479 9.80 -4.43 26.52
C GLN A 479 11.03 -5.34 26.61
N ARG A 480 10.93 -6.43 27.40
CA ARG A 480 12.00 -7.42 27.50
C ARG A 480 12.30 -8.11 26.17
N LEU A 481 11.26 -8.45 25.40
CA LEU A 481 11.44 -9.06 24.08
C LEU A 481 12.18 -8.11 23.12
N ALA A 482 11.85 -6.82 23.13
CA ALA A 482 12.54 -5.81 22.33
C ALA A 482 14.00 -5.59 22.79
N LEU A 483 14.25 -5.67 24.11
CA LEU A 483 15.62 -5.66 24.64
C LEU A 483 16.39 -6.92 24.20
N ALA A 484 15.78 -8.11 24.27
CA ALA A 484 16.39 -9.36 23.78
C ALA A 484 16.76 -9.25 22.28
N ARG A 485 15.89 -8.66 21.46
CA ARG A 485 16.20 -8.34 20.05
C ARG A 485 17.43 -7.45 19.94
N THR A 486 17.52 -6.41 20.76
CA THR A 486 18.65 -5.48 20.72
C THR A 486 19.96 -6.17 21.10
N LEU A 487 19.94 -7.06 22.07
CA LEU A 487 21.09 -7.88 22.48
C LEU A 487 21.46 -8.94 21.42
N ALA A 488 20.48 -9.53 20.73
CA ALA A 488 20.70 -10.51 19.66
C ALA A 488 21.41 -9.89 18.44
N HIS A 489 21.36 -8.57 18.30
CA HIS A 489 21.98 -7.85 17.19
C HIS A 489 23.08 -6.90 17.70
N PRO A 490 24.25 -7.41 18.12
CA PRO A 490 25.29 -6.61 18.77
C PRO A 490 25.75 -5.44 17.91
N ARG A 491 25.85 -4.26 18.54
CA ARG A 491 26.38 -3.03 17.97
C ARG A 491 27.36 -2.41 18.96
N PRO A 492 28.41 -1.72 18.49
CA PRO A 492 29.39 -1.12 19.38
C PRO A 492 28.87 0.10 20.15
N LEU A 493 27.79 0.73 19.70
CA LEU A 493 27.09 1.81 20.39
C LEU A 493 25.64 1.41 20.61
N LEU A 494 25.17 1.41 21.85
CA LEU A 494 23.80 1.08 22.23
C LEU A 494 23.11 2.28 22.86
N ILE A 495 21.89 2.54 22.43
CA ILE A 495 20.99 3.54 22.99
C ILE A 495 19.75 2.81 23.50
N LEU A 496 19.55 2.81 24.80
CA LEU A 496 18.45 2.11 25.47
C LEU A 496 17.52 3.13 26.12
N ASP A 497 16.35 3.35 25.55
CA ASP A 497 15.36 4.32 26.05
C ASP A 497 14.35 3.59 26.96
N ASP A 498 14.56 3.76 28.26
CA ASP A 498 13.75 3.25 29.35
C ASP A 498 13.54 1.72 29.36
N PRO A 499 14.61 0.91 29.24
CA PRO A 499 14.51 -0.53 29.05
C PRO A 499 13.87 -1.26 30.25
N PHE A 500 13.75 -0.62 31.39
CA PHE A 500 13.29 -1.21 32.66
C PHE A 500 11.92 -0.71 33.11
N SER A 501 11.20 0.10 32.30
CA SER A 501 9.98 0.82 32.70
C SER A 501 8.88 -0.07 33.28
N ALA A 502 8.78 -1.30 32.78
CA ALA A 502 7.71 -2.25 33.15
C ALA A 502 8.22 -3.47 33.96
N LEU A 503 9.43 -3.36 34.58
CA LEU A 503 10.01 -4.44 35.37
C LEU A 503 9.81 -4.19 36.88
N ASP A 504 9.66 -5.28 37.63
CA ASP A 504 9.84 -5.25 39.08
C ASP A 504 11.32 -5.09 39.44
N ARG A 505 11.60 -4.74 40.68
CA ARG A 505 12.96 -4.43 41.14
C ARG A 505 13.93 -5.62 40.98
N ALA A 506 13.50 -6.82 41.34
CA ALA A 506 14.37 -8.01 41.31
C ALA A 506 14.74 -8.40 39.86
N THR A 507 13.77 -8.30 38.96
CA THR A 507 13.98 -8.53 37.52
C THR A 507 14.88 -7.44 36.92
N GLU A 508 14.69 -6.17 37.30
CA GLU A 508 15.52 -5.05 36.87
C GLU A 508 17.00 -5.25 37.27
N ASP A 509 17.25 -5.63 38.54
CA ASP A 509 18.60 -5.89 39.05
C ASP A 509 19.31 -7.03 38.27
N SER A 510 18.58 -8.11 37.98
CA SER A 510 19.09 -9.24 37.18
C SER A 510 19.41 -8.84 35.74
N VAL A 511 18.46 -8.14 35.07
CA VAL A 511 18.65 -7.71 33.67
C VAL A 511 19.76 -6.67 33.57
N PHE A 512 19.90 -5.76 34.55
CA PHE A 512 20.99 -4.78 34.59
C PHE A 512 22.36 -5.45 34.74
N ALA A 513 22.48 -6.47 35.60
CA ALA A 513 23.71 -7.25 35.75
C ALA A 513 24.13 -7.90 34.43
N ASN A 514 23.19 -8.54 33.73
CA ASN A 514 23.40 -9.15 32.41
C ASN A 514 23.78 -8.09 31.36
N LEU A 515 23.11 -6.93 31.36
CA LEU A 515 23.41 -5.82 30.47
C LEU A 515 24.83 -5.28 30.70
N ARG A 516 25.27 -5.19 31.94
CA ARG A 516 26.61 -4.73 32.30
C ARG A 516 27.71 -5.67 31.76
N GLU A 517 27.46 -6.98 31.82
CA GLU A 517 28.38 -7.95 31.22
C GLU A 517 28.38 -7.85 29.69
N TYR A 518 27.22 -7.70 29.07
CA TYR A 518 27.08 -7.51 27.63
C TYR A 518 27.76 -6.22 27.12
N ALA A 519 27.80 -5.19 27.95
CA ALA A 519 28.32 -3.86 27.62
C ALA A 519 29.85 -3.74 27.73
N ARG A 520 30.61 -4.78 28.16
CA ARG A 520 32.07 -4.70 28.43
C ARG A 520 32.90 -4.14 27.29
N ASP A 521 32.45 -4.34 26.04
CA ASP A 521 33.12 -3.90 24.83
C ASP A 521 32.32 -2.87 24.03
N LYS A 522 31.28 -2.28 24.61
CA LYS A 522 30.32 -1.38 23.94
C LYS A 522 30.15 -0.09 24.73
N ALA A 523 29.90 1.02 24.04
CA ALA A 523 29.43 2.24 24.67
C ALA A 523 27.88 2.18 24.77
N VAL A 524 27.36 2.38 25.97
CA VAL A 524 25.90 2.30 26.21
C VAL A 524 25.40 3.62 26.79
N PHE A 525 24.36 4.20 26.18
CA PHE A 525 23.58 5.28 26.76
C PHE A 525 22.29 4.70 27.30
N LEU A 526 22.16 4.69 28.63
CA LEU A 526 20.98 4.20 29.35
C LEU A 526 20.11 5.41 29.74
N ILE A 527 19.07 5.60 28.98
CA ILE A 527 18.05 6.62 29.28
C ILE A 527 17.04 6.00 30.22
N SER A 528 16.88 6.57 31.41
CA SER A 528 15.89 6.06 32.37
C SER A 528 15.35 7.14 33.29
N HIS A 529 14.11 6.95 33.69
CA HIS A 529 13.53 7.69 34.79
C HIS A 529 13.71 6.98 36.14
N ARG A 530 14.15 5.71 36.16
CA ARG A 530 14.50 4.92 37.36
C ARG A 530 15.98 5.09 37.65
N LEU A 531 16.33 5.54 38.84
CA LEU A 531 17.69 5.96 39.18
C LEU A 531 18.44 4.97 40.08
N TYR A 532 17.91 3.79 40.31
CA TYR A 532 18.48 2.83 41.25
C TYR A 532 19.91 2.43 40.93
N HIS A 533 20.24 2.21 39.65
CA HIS A 533 21.58 1.82 39.19
C HIS A 533 22.47 3.02 38.83
N PHE A 534 21.98 4.25 38.89
CA PHE A 534 22.75 5.44 38.54
C PHE A 534 24.00 5.68 39.39
N PRO A 535 24.04 5.33 40.71
CA PRO A 535 25.25 5.40 41.49
C PRO A 535 26.42 4.54 40.98
N GLU A 536 26.14 3.48 40.22
CA GLU A 536 27.13 2.55 39.66
C GLU A 536 27.63 2.97 38.28
N LEU A 537 26.98 3.98 37.65
CA LEU A 537 27.34 4.41 36.31
C LEU A 537 28.55 5.35 36.32
N ARG A 538 29.35 5.29 35.25
CA ARG A 538 30.56 6.09 35.13
C ARG A 538 30.28 7.58 35.08
N GLN A 539 29.29 7.98 34.26
CA GLN A 539 28.85 9.37 34.10
C GLN A 539 27.32 9.41 33.90
N ILE A 540 26.75 10.53 34.26
CA ILE A 540 25.32 10.80 34.12
C ILE A 540 25.16 12.14 33.41
N VAL A 541 24.26 12.15 32.43
CA VAL A 541 23.74 13.35 31.78
C VAL A 541 22.40 13.69 32.41
N PHE A 542 22.34 14.78 33.16
CA PHE A 542 21.11 15.30 33.70
C PHE A 542 20.57 16.40 32.78
N MET A 543 19.34 16.25 32.33
CA MET A 543 18.67 17.16 31.40
C MET A 543 17.55 17.92 32.12
N GLU A 544 17.57 19.25 32.08
CA GLU A 544 16.54 20.08 32.67
C GLU A 544 16.39 21.40 31.91
N ASN A 545 15.17 21.76 31.53
CA ASN A 545 14.84 23.07 30.91
C ASN A 545 15.76 23.47 29.73
N GLY A 546 16.12 22.52 28.87
CA GLY A 546 16.98 22.78 27.71
C GLY A 546 18.49 22.80 28.03
N ASN A 547 18.88 22.66 29.29
CA ASN A 547 20.27 22.57 29.72
C ASN A 547 20.68 21.14 30.00
N THR A 548 21.96 20.86 29.89
CA THR A 548 22.54 19.55 30.20
C THR A 548 23.71 19.70 31.20
N THR A 549 23.71 18.86 32.23
CA THR A 549 24.83 18.80 33.21
C THR A 549 25.38 17.38 33.19
N VAL A 550 26.67 17.26 33.03
CA VAL A 550 27.38 15.96 32.99
C VAL A 550 28.26 15.84 34.24
N GLY A 551 28.19 14.70 34.91
CA GLY A 551 29.02 14.41 36.09
C GLY A 551 28.79 13.00 36.60
N THR A 552 29.51 12.62 37.63
CA THR A 552 29.27 11.40 38.39
C THR A 552 28.05 11.57 39.29
N HIS A 553 27.50 10.45 39.79
CA HIS A 553 26.38 10.49 40.75
C HIS A 553 26.68 11.41 41.95
N ALA A 554 27.86 11.30 42.52
CA ALA A 554 28.27 12.09 43.68
C ALA A 554 28.36 13.62 43.37
N GLU A 555 28.90 13.97 42.20
CA GLU A 555 28.98 15.36 41.75
C GLU A 555 27.59 15.97 41.51
N LEU A 556 26.70 15.23 40.86
CA LEU A 556 25.34 15.68 40.59
C LEU A 556 24.50 15.78 41.89
N MET A 557 24.69 14.87 42.82
CA MET A 557 24.08 14.94 44.15
C MET A 557 24.55 16.16 44.95
N ALA A 558 25.79 16.58 44.78
CA ALA A 558 26.34 17.75 45.44
C ALA A 558 25.91 19.06 44.76
N SER A 559 25.96 19.14 43.43
CA SER A 559 25.87 20.38 42.66
C SER A 559 24.47 20.67 42.07
N VAL A 560 23.63 19.62 41.84
CA VAL A 560 22.37 19.76 41.13
C VAL A 560 21.16 19.43 42.03
N PRO A 561 20.51 20.46 42.63
CA PRO A 561 19.38 20.24 43.54
C PRO A 561 18.21 19.44 42.94
N ALA A 562 17.91 19.66 41.67
CA ALA A 562 16.86 18.93 40.95
C ALA A 562 17.16 17.43 40.80
N TYR A 563 18.42 17.08 40.54
CA TYR A 563 18.83 15.67 40.49
C TYR A 563 18.73 15.02 41.88
N ARG A 564 19.18 15.71 42.94
CA ARG A 564 19.05 15.24 44.33
C ARG A 564 17.61 14.98 44.71
N LYS A 565 16.70 15.90 44.34
CA LYS A 565 15.26 15.76 44.61
C LYS A 565 14.67 14.58 43.85
N LEU A 566 15.04 14.40 42.57
CA LEU A 566 14.57 13.31 41.75
C LEU A 566 15.04 11.94 42.27
N TYR A 567 16.29 11.84 42.68
CA TYR A 567 16.86 10.63 43.27
C TYR A 567 16.26 10.32 44.61
N GLY A 568 16.16 11.34 45.52
CA GLY A 568 15.59 11.20 46.86
C GLY A 568 14.11 10.78 46.86
N SER A 569 13.33 11.26 45.89
CA SER A 569 11.92 10.85 45.75
C SER A 569 11.73 9.35 45.38
N GLN A 570 12.75 8.74 44.79
CA GLN A 570 12.69 7.31 44.42
C GLN A 570 13.33 6.38 45.46
N THR A 571 14.32 6.86 46.19
CA THR A 571 15.04 6.07 47.20
C THR A 571 14.54 6.31 48.63
N GLY A 572 13.96 7.49 48.90
CA GLY A 572 13.47 7.86 50.24
C GLY A 572 12.14 7.19 50.64
N GLY A 573 11.35 6.66 49.70
CA GLY A 573 10.15 5.91 50.00
C GLY A 573 10.39 4.51 50.58
N ALA A 574 11.57 3.93 50.35
CA ALA A 574 11.94 2.63 50.91
C ALA A 574 12.33 2.66 52.40
N GLY A 575 12.56 3.86 52.97
CA GLY A 575 12.90 4.00 54.38
C GLY A 575 11.71 4.18 55.31
N HIS A 576 10.54 4.65 54.81
CA HIS A 576 9.37 4.84 55.65
C HIS A 576 8.48 3.63 55.86
N GLU A 577 8.53 2.61 54.98
CA GLU A 577 7.82 1.34 55.18
C GLU A 577 8.53 0.43 56.20
N ALA A 578 9.80 0.66 56.52
CA ALA A 578 10.55 -0.11 57.52
C ALA A 578 10.38 0.44 58.96
N GLU A 579 9.94 1.68 59.14
CA GLU A 579 9.72 2.31 60.48
C GLU A 579 8.26 2.22 61.00
N GLU A 580 7.28 1.94 60.10
CA GLU A 580 5.88 1.75 60.56
C GLU A 580 5.51 0.29 60.91
N ASN A 581 6.42 -0.70 60.71
CA ASN A 581 6.21 -2.12 61.11
C ASN A 581 7.24 -2.62 62.16
N GLY A 582 7.81 -1.73 62.96
CA GLY A 582 8.69 -2.07 64.06
C GLY A 582 8.01 -1.93 65.41
#